data_6ea4dd7d34aabe331203642111377a3e
#
_entry.id   6ea4dd7d34aabe331203642111377a3e
#
_cell.length_a   1.000
_cell.length_b   1.000
_cell.length_c   1.000
_cell.angle_alpha   90.00
_cell.angle_beta   90.00
_cell.angle_gamma   90.00
#
_symmetry.space_group_name_H-M   'P 1'
#
loop_
_entity.id
_entity.type
_entity.pdbx_description
1 polymer ?
#
loop_
_entity_poly.entity_id
_entity_poly.type
_entity_poly.pdbx_seq_one_letter_code
_entity_poly.pdbx_strand_id
1 'polypeptide(L)'
;MPQVYAGKNEMALDSQLYFLTSRVAQLNKHSLTAGEIIFADYVFDKELIYARGLLGAEQLKLYKQIHKQIAADVAAPVLVIYLTDTVVNCLERIHKRNRPYEQKIEPQFLEALGRGYEQLFTDWKSCPVIRKQMSEFDSDKDADVEQLAGQIKSYVAG
;
A
#
# COMPACT_ATOMS: atom_id res chain seq x y z
N MET A 1 -1.97 14.05 -10.37
CA MET A 1 -1.99 12.60 -10.52
C MET A 1 -2.25 12.08 -11.94
N PRO A 2 -2.96 12.75 -12.85
CA PRO A 2 -3.25 12.20 -14.19
C PRO A 2 -2.03 11.89 -15.05
N GLN A 3 -0.92 12.61 -14.85
CA GLN A 3 0.25 12.54 -15.74
C GLN A 3 1.19 11.37 -15.49
N VAL A 4 1.25 10.85 -14.25
CA VAL A 4 2.13 9.73 -13.88
C VAL A 4 1.66 8.41 -14.49
N TYR A 5 0.34 8.20 -14.54
CA TYR A 5 -0.25 7.01 -15.17
C TYR A 5 -0.32 7.10 -16.70
N ALA A 6 -0.07 8.29 -17.27
CA ALA A 6 -0.13 8.53 -18.72
C ALA A 6 1.24 8.43 -19.43
N GLY A 7 2.27 7.89 -18.77
CA GLY A 7 3.60 7.65 -19.37
C GLY A 7 4.49 8.89 -19.54
N LYS A 8 4.16 10.03 -18.93
CA LYS A 8 5.05 11.21 -18.89
C LYS A 8 5.97 11.12 -17.67
N ASN A 9 7.18 10.61 -17.88
CA ASN A 9 8.18 10.36 -16.83
C ASN A 9 8.80 11.62 -16.17
N GLU A 10 8.58 12.81 -16.73
CA GLU A 10 9.28 14.03 -16.29
C GLU A 10 8.93 14.46 -14.86
N MET A 11 7.72 14.15 -14.36
CA MET A 11 7.29 14.48 -13.00
C MET A 11 7.14 13.24 -12.09
N ALA A 12 7.65 12.08 -12.50
CA ALA A 12 7.45 10.85 -11.74
C ALA A 12 8.17 10.91 -10.38
N LEU A 13 9.41 11.39 -10.34
CA LEU A 13 10.18 11.52 -9.10
C LEU A 13 9.53 12.51 -8.13
N ASP A 14 9.13 13.69 -8.60
CA ASP A 14 8.49 14.71 -7.76
C ASP A 14 7.21 14.20 -7.13
N SER A 15 6.39 13.50 -7.93
CA SER A 15 5.16 12.88 -7.44
C SER A 15 5.44 11.80 -6.40
N GLN A 16 6.45 10.95 -6.64
CA GLN A 16 6.82 9.90 -5.69
C GLN A 16 7.38 10.48 -4.38
N LEU A 17 8.19 11.55 -4.44
CA LEU A 17 8.70 12.24 -3.26
C LEU A 17 7.57 12.94 -2.48
N TYR A 18 6.61 13.55 -3.18
CA TYR A 18 5.44 14.15 -2.53
C TYR A 18 4.64 13.10 -1.74
N PHE A 19 4.39 11.91 -2.35
CA PHE A 19 3.70 10.84 -1.62
C PHE A 19 4.51 10.34 -0.45
N LEU A 20 5.79 10.10 -0.65
CA LEU A 20 6.68 9.62 0.38
C LEU A 20 6.67 10.54 1.60
N THR A 21 6.86 11.84 1.40
CA THR A 21 6.85 12.84 2.49
C THR A 21 5.47 12.97 3.14
N SER A 22 4.39 12.92 2.36
CA SER A 22 3.04 12.92 2.88
C SER A 22 2.76 11.70 3.77
N ARG A 23 3.25 10.50 3.39
CA ARG A 23 3.10 9.27 4.20
C ARG A 23 3.90 9.34 5.49
N VAL A 24 5.12 9.88 5.43
CA VAL A 24 5.90 10.12 6.65
C VAL A 24 5.15 11.05 7.60
N ALA A 25 4.58 12.15 7.11
CA ALA A 25 3.80 13.06 7.94
C ALA A 25 2.58 12.39 8.59
N GLN A 26 1.88 11.52 7.85
CA GLN A 26 0.69 10.81 8.33
C GLN A 26 1.01 9.70 9.35
N LEU A 27 2.14 9.02 9.18
CA LEU A 27 2.55 7.88 10.02
C LEU A 27 3.71 8.22 10.95
N ASN A 28 3.98 9.51 11.19
CA ASN A 28 5.08 9.93 12.05
C ASN A 28 4.88 9.44 13.47
N LYS A 29 5.78 8.57 13.95
CA LYS A 29 5.70 7.96 15.29
C LYS A 29 5.67 8.98 16.44
N HIS A 30 6.18 10.19 16.23
CA HIS A 30 6.17 11.26 17.23
C HIS A 30 4.87 12.07 17.26
N SER A 31 4.03 11.93 16.22
CA SER A 31 2.73 12.59 16.11
C SER A 31 1.55 11.68 16.46
N LEU A 32 1.79 10.38 16.58
CA LEU A 32 0.77 9.40 16.95
C LEU A 32 0.68 9.30 18.48
N THR A 33 -0.54 9.24 18.99
CA THR A 33 -0.80 9.12 20.43
C THR A 33 -0.53 7.70 20.91
N ALA A 34 0.32 7.55 21.91
CA ALA A 34 0.60 6.24 22.50
C ALA A 34 -0.67 5.61 23.12
N GLY A 35 -0.90 4.33 22.82
CA GLY A 35 -2.07 3.58 23.30
C GLY A 35 -3.32 3.72 22.44
N GLU A 36 -3.32 4.54 21.39
CA GLU A 36 -4.39 4.60 20.42
C GLU A 36 -4.23 3.55 19.31
N ILE A 37 -5.35 2.97 18.86
CA ILE A 37 -5.39 2.09 17.70
C ILE A 37 -5.60 2.95 16.45
N ILE A 38 -4.62 2.89 15.54
CA ILE A 38 -4.64 3.65 14.30
C ILE A 38 -4.76 2.68 13.13
N PHE A 39 -5.72 2.93 12.27
CA PHE A 39 -5.91 2.20 11.02
C PHE A 39 -5.39 3.03 9.85
N ALA A 40 -4.51 2.42 9.04
CA ALA A 40 -4.07 3.00 7.78
C ALA A 40 -4.46 2.06 6.63
N ASP A 41 -4.88 2.62 5.49
CA ASP A 41 -5.22 1.86 4.29
C ASP A 41 -4.00 1.48 3.44
N TYR A 42 -2.80 1.57 4.03
CA TYR A 42 -1.53 1.23 3.39
C TYR A 42 -0.43 0.94 4.42
N VAL A 43 0.61 0.26 3.96
CA VAL A 43 1.91 0.19 4.64
C VAL A 43 2.88 1.16 3.98
N PHE A 44 3.82 1.74 4.74
CA PHE A 44 4.79 2.71 4.23
C PHE A 44 5.65 2.15 3.09
N ASP A 45 6.05 0.90 3.21
CA ASP A 45 6.93 0.22 2.25
C ASP A 45 6.31 0.03 0.85
N LYS A 46 4.97 0.19 0.69
CA LYS A 46 4.33 0.15 -0.63
C LYS A 46 4.91 1.21 -1.57
N GLU A 47 5.40 2.31 -1.05
CA GLU A 47 5.96 3.41 -1.85
C GLU A 47 7.15 2.92 -2.71
N LEU A 48 7.93 1.94 -2.22
CA LEU A 48 9.01 1.32 -3.00
C LEU A 48 8.49 0.48 -4.17
N ILE A 49 7.30 -0.12 -4.07
CA ILE A 49 6.69 -0.88 -5.16
C ILE A 49 6.36 0.06 -6.33
N TYR A 50 5.69 1.17 -6.02
CA TYR A 50 5.34 2.17 -7.03
C TYR A 50 6.57 2.84 -7.64
N ALA A 51 7.54 3.21 -6.81
CA ALA A 51 8.79 3.81 -7.27
C ALA A 51 9.55 2.90 -8.25
N ARG A 52 9.59 1.58 -8.00
CA ARG A 52 10.20 0.59 -8.92
C ARG A 52 9.51 0.52 -10.28
N GLY A 53 8.18 0.72 -10.31
CA GLY A 53 7.41 0.69 -11.55
C GLY A 53 7.44 2.00 -12.35
N LEU A 54 7.79 3.11 -11.72
CA LEU A 54 7.63 4.45 -12.31
C LEU A 54 8.94 5.21 -12.52
N LEU A 55 10.00 4.90 -11.76
CA LEU A 55 11.26 5.65 -11.79
C LEU A 55 12.33 4.93 -12.61
N GLY A 56 13.14 5.71 -13.32
CA GLY A 56 14.36 5.22 -13.95
C GLY A 56 15.42 4.83 -12.90
N ALA A 57 16.45 4.09 -13.32
CA ALA A 57 17.44 3.49 -12.43
C ALA A 57 18.10 4.49 -11.46
N GLU A 58 18.55 5.64 -11.96
CA GLU A 58 19.22 6.67 -11.15
C GLU A 58 18.24 7.34 -10.16
N GLN A 59 17.04 7.68 -10.62
CA GLN A 59 15.98 8.24 -9.78
C GLN A 59 15.57 7.26 -8.68
N LEU A 60 15.43 5.97 -9.02
CA LEU A 60 15.08 4.92 -8.06
C LEU A 60 16.17 4.74 -7.00
N LYS A 61 17.44 4.84 -7.40
CA LYS A 61 18.57 4.78 -6.46
C LYS A 61 18.50 5.91 -5.43
N LEU A 62 18.31 7.14 -5.90
CA LEU A 62 18.13 8.31 -5.05
C LEU A 62 16.91 8.18 -4.14
N TYR A 63 15.78 7.77 -4.72
CA TYR A 63 14.54 7.56 -3.97
C TYR A 63 14.70 6.55 -2.83
N LYS A 64 15.36 5.41 -3.07
CA LYS A 64 15.65 4.41 -2.04
C LYS A 64 16.52 4.94 -0.89
N GLN A 65 17.48 5.81 -1.20
CA GLN A 65 18.31 6.44 -0.17
C GLN A 65 17.47 7.36 0.72
N ILE A 66 16.64 8.21 0.11
CA ILE A 66 15.72 9.10 0.84
C ILE A 66 14.73 8.27 1.67
N HIS A 67 14.06 7.29 1.05
CA HIS A 67 13.11 6.41 1.73
C HIS A 67 13.74 5.78 3.00
N LYS A 68 14.95 5.23 2.89
CA LYS A 68 15.65 4.61 4.02
C LYS A 68 15.92 5.61 5.15
N GLN A 69 16.28 6.85 4.83
CA GLN A 69 16.57 7.87 5.83
C GLN A 69 15.32 8.28 6.62
N ILE A 70 14.19 8.50 5.92
CA ILE A 70 12.99 9.01 6.55
C ILE A 70 12.09 7.89 7.12
N ALA A 71 12.30 6.62 6.75
CA ALA A 71 11.59 5.48 7.30
C ALA A 71 11.79 5.33 8.82
N ALA A 72 12.89 5.85 9.36
CA ALA A 72 13.17 5.82 10.80
C ALA A 72 12.14 6.60 11.63
N ASP A 73 11.45 7.58 11.04
CA ASP A 73 10.43 8.39 11.72
C ASP A 73 9.01 7.83 11.58
N VAL A 74 8.84 6.78 10.80
CA VAL A 74 7.55 6.14 10.55
C VAL A 74 7.24 5.11 11.63
N ALA A 75 6.01 5.12 12.13
CA ALA A 75 5.54 4.10 13.06
C ALA A 75 5.47 2.73 12.36
N ALA A 76 6.06 1.72 12.98
CA ALA A 76 5.93 0.35 12.50
C ALA A 76 4.51 -0.18 12.77
N PRO A 77 3.88 -0.87 11.81
CA PRO A 77 2.60 -1.52 12.06
C PRO A 77 2.75 -2.67 13.06
N VAL A 78 1.75 -2.88 13.88
CA VAL A 78 1.65 -4.04 14.80
C VAL A 78 0.98 -5.24 14.14
N LEU A 79 0.21 -5.00 13.08
CA LEU A 79 -0.47 -6.00 12.27
C LEU A 79 -0.70 -5.44 10.87
N VAL A 80 -0.56 -6.29 9.86
CA VAL A 80 -0.95 -5.99 8.48
C VAL A 80 -2.09 -6.92 8.06
N ILE A 81 -3.10 -6.36 7.40
CA ILE A 81 -4.12 -7.13 6.68
C ILE A 81 -3.86 -6.94 5.19
N TYR A 82 -3.41 -7.99 4.53
CA TYR A 82 -3.13 -7.99 3.11
C TYR A 82 -4.30 -8.57 2.33
N LEU A 83 -5.04 -7.70 1.65
CA LEU A 83 -6.18 -8.07 0.80
C LEU A 83 -5.69 -8.34 -0.62
N THR A 84 -6.03 -9.50 -1.16
CA THR A 84 -5.68 -9.90 -2.52
C THR A 84 -6.92 -10.15 -3.37
N ASP A 85 -6.81 -9.88 -4.67
CA ASP A 85 -7.86 -10.19 -5.64
C ASP A 85 -7.27 -10.41 -7.03
N THR A 86 -8.08 -10.92 -7.95
CA THR A 86 -7.69 -11.07 -9.34
C THR A 86 -7.53 -9.71 -10.02
N VAL A 87 -6.66 -9.63 -11.03
CA VAL A 87 -6.49 -8.41 -11.83
C VAL A 87 -7.80 -7.99 -12.49
N VAL A 88 -8.62 -8.96 -12.91
CA VAL A 88 -9.94 -8.72 -13.51
C VAL A 88 -10.84 -7.98 -12.53
N ASN A 89 -11.01 -8.52 -11.32
CA ASN A 89 -11.85 -7.90 -10.29
C ASN A 89 -11.30 -6.53 -9.85
N CYS A 90 -9.99 -6.36 -9.82
CA CYS A 90 -9.37 -5.06 -9.54
C CYS A 90 -9.72 -4.03 -10.62
N LEU A 91 -9.63 -4.41 -11.90
CA LEU A 91 -10.00 -3.53 -13.02
C LEU A 91 -11.50 -3.18 -13.00
N GLU A 92 -12.37 -4.15 -12.73
CA GLU A 92 -13.81 -3.90 -12.62
C GLU A 92 -14.11 -2.87 -11.52
N ARG A 93 -13.48 -2.98 -10.35
CA ARG A 93 -13.62 -1.98 -9.28
C ARG A 93 -13.09 -0.62 -9.67
N ILE A 94 -11.96 -0.54 -10.38
CA ILE A 94 -11.39 0.70 -10.89
C ILE A 94 -12.37 1.36 -11.87
N HIS A 95 -12.92 0.60 -12.81
CA HIS A 95 -13.89 1.11 -13.79
C HIS A 95 -15.20 1.55 -13.11
N LYS A 96 -15.70 0.77 -12.15
CA LYS A 96 -16.91 1.10 -11.37
C LYS A 96 -16.72 2.40 -10.57
N ARG A 97 -15.53 2.61 -9.99
CA ARG A 97 -15.18 3.84 -9.25
C ARG A 97 -15.08 5.07 -10.16
N ASN A 98 -14.84 4.87 -11.45
CA ASN A 98 -14.89 5.86 -12.53
C ASN A 98 -14.04 7.12 -12.30
N ARG A 99 -12.83 6.98 -11.74
CA ARG A 99 -11.89 8.10 -11.64
C ARG A 99 -11.19 8.31 -12.98
N PRO A 100 -11.26 9.52 -13.61
CA PRO A 100 -10.77 9.74 -14.98
C PRO A 100 -9.31 9.35 -15.21
N TYR A 101 -8.44 9.57 -14.23
CA TYR A 101 -7.00 9.27 -14.32
C TYR A 101 -6.67 7.78 -14.14
N GLU A 102 -7.61 6.96 -13.66
CA GLU A 102 -7.44 5.52 -13.47
C GLU A 102 -7.97 4.68 -14.63
N GLN A 103 -8.78 5.27 -15.53
CA GLN A 103 -9.43 4.53 -16.61
C GLN A 103 -8.46 3.96 -17.66
N LYS A 104 -7.21 4.42 -17.68
CA LYS A 104 -6.15 3.97 -18.58
C LYS A 104 -5.16 3.00 -17.93
N ILE A 105 -5.46 2.51 -16.73
CA ILE A 105 -4.60 1.53 -16.05
C ILE A 105 -4.68 0.20 -16.82
N GLU A 106 -3.52 -0.29 -17.24
CA GLU A 106 -3.39 -1.53 -17.98
C GLU A 106 -3.29 -2.74 -17.03
N PRO A 107 -3.80 -3.92 -17.43
CA PRO A 107 -3.69 -5.16 -16.65
C PRO A 107 -2.26 -5.46 -16.21
N GLN A 108 -1.28 -5.29 -17.10
CA GLN A 108 0.13 -5.57 -16.85
C GLN A 108 0.70 -4.73 -15.69
N PHE A 109 0.21 -3.49 -15.54
CA PHE A 109 0.61 -2.63 -14.43
C PHE A 109 0.10 -3.20 -13.10
N LEU A 110 -1.16 -3.64 -13.05
CA LEU A 110 -1.73 -4.27 -11.84
C LEU A 110 -1.05 -5.60 -11.51
N GLU A 111 -0.71 -6.41 -12.51
CA GLU A 111 0.09 -7.63 -12.32
C GLU A 111 1.46 -7.32 -11.71
N ALA A 112 2.14 -6.29 -12.23
CA ALA A 112 3.44 -5.89 -11.70
C ALA A 112 3.34 -5.39 -10.25
N LEU A 113 2.30 -4.62 -9.92
CA LEU A 113 2.02 -4.21 -8.54
C LEU A 113 1.73 -5.43 -7.65
N GLY A 114 0.89 -6.34 -8.10
CA GLY A 114 0.56 -7.58 -7.38
C GLY A 114 1.82 -8.38 -7.04
N ARG A 115 2.71 -8.62 -8.02
CA ARG A 115 4.00 -9.27 -7.77
C ARG A 115 4.87 -8.49 -6.76
N GLY A 116 4.86 -7.15 -6.84
CA GLY A 116 5.58 -6.32 -5.88
C GLY A 116 5.08 -6.45 -4.45
N TYR A 117 3.76 -6.50 -4.27
CA TYR A 117 3.14 -6.72 -2.96
C TYR A 117 3.39 -8.14 -2.44
N GLU A 118 3.27 -9.16 -3.29
CA GLU A 118 3.58 -10.54 -2.89
C GLU A 118 5.03 -10.66 -2.41
N GLN A 119 5.99 -10.07 -3.14
CA GLN A 119 7.38 -10.06 -2.73
C GLN A 119 7.58 -9.33 -1.39
N LEU A 120 6.95 -8.15 -1.23
CA LEU A 120 7.01 -7.37 0.01
C LEU A 120 6.55 -8.21 1.20
N PHE A 121 5.37 -8.85 1.09
CA PHE A 121 4.79 -9.59 2.22
C PHE A 121 5.33 -11.02 2.38
N THR A 122 6.04 -11.56 1.39
CA THR A 122 6.84 -12.79 1.55
C THR A 122 8.07 -12.53 2.41
N ASP A 123 8.72 -11.39 2.21
CA ASP A 123 9.93 -11.00 2.95
C ASP A 123 9.63 -10.25 4.25
N TRP A 124 8.34 -10.00 4.55
CA TRP A 124 7.90 -9.19 5.67
C TRP A 124 8.18 -9.83 7.02
N LYS A 125 8.89 -9.10 7.89
CA LYS A 125 9.28 -9.57 9.23
C LYS A 125 8.91 -8.60 10.35
N SER A 126 8.32 -7.44 10.01
CA SER A 126 8.09 -6.37 11.00
C SER A 126 6.94 -6.68 11.96
N CYS A 127 5.92 -7.40 11.50
CA CYS A 127 4.76 -7.79 12.29
C CYS A 127 4.01 -8.95 11.61
N PRO A 128 3.02 -9.58 12.27
CA PRO A 128 2.14 -10.56 11.63
C PRO A 128 1.39 -10.01 10.42
N VAL A 129 1.09 -10.88 9.44
CA VAL A 129 0.31 -10.54 8.24
C VAL A 129 -0.88 -11.49 8.14
N ILE A 130 -2.09 -10.96 8.21
CA ILE A 130 -3.31 -11.68 7.88
C ILE A 130 -3.53 -11.53 6.37
N ARG A 131 -3.50 -12.65 5.63
CA ARG A 131 -3.81 -12.66 4.19
C ARG A 131 -5.27 -13.01 3.99
N LYS A 132 -5.99 -12.22 3.20
CA LYS A 132 -7.38 -12.44 2.84
C LYS A 132 -7.57 -12.30 1.33
N GLN A 133 -8.13 -13.32 0.72
CA GLN A 133 -8.60 -13.25 -0.67
C GLN A 133 -10.01 -12.64 -0.69
N MET A 134 -10.25 -11.67 -1.56
CA MET A 134 -11.56 -11.01 -1.67
C MET A 134 -12.66 -11.94 -2.19
N SER A 135 -12.31 -13.09 -2.78
CA SER A 135 -13.28 -14.15 -3.09
C SER A 135 -13.78 -14.93 -1.86
N GLU A 136 -13.04 -14.84 -0.74
CA GLU A 136 -13.32 -15.55 0.52
C GLU A 136 -13.75 -14.60 1.65
N PHE A 137 -13.87 -13.31 1.37
CA PHE A 137 -14.21 -12.26 2.33
C PHE A 137 -15.17 -11.27 1.71
N ASP A 138 -16.31 -11.10 2.33
CA ASP A 138 -17.35 -10.15 1.94
C ASP A 138 -17.56 -9.14 3.07
N SER A 139 -17.17 -7.88 2.83
CA SER A 139 -17.32 -6.79 3.82
C SER A 139 -18.78 -6.46 4.16
N ASP A 140 -19.74 -6.92 3.33
CA ASP A 140 -21.16 -6.69 3.55
C ASP A 140 -21.81 -7.84 4.37
N LYS A 141 -21.02 -8.87 4.73
CA LYS A 141 -21.44 -9.96 5.60
C LYS A 141 -20.90 -9.78 7.01
N ASP A 142 -21.77 -9.60 7.97
CA ASP A 142 -21.42 -9.42 9.39
C ASP A 142 -20.51 -10.56 9.91
N ALA A 143 -20.79 -11.79 9.54
CA ALA A 143 -20.01 -12.95 9.97
C ALA A 143 -18.53 -12.88 9.53
N ASP A 144 -18.25 -12.45 8.29
CA ASP A 144 -16.90 -12.30 7.77
C ASP A 144 -16.17 -11.15 8.48
N VAL A 145 -16.89 -10.04 8.72
CA VAL A 145 -16.38 -8.89 9.45
C VAL A 145 -16.08 -9.23 10.90
N GLU A 146 -16.99 -9.92 11.59
CA GLU A 146 -16.80 -10.37 12.98
C GLU A 146 -15.61 -11.33 13.11
N GLN A 147 -15.48 -12.27 12.17
CA GLN A 147 -14.35 -13.20 12.14
C GLN A 147 -13.02 -12.44 12.00
N LEU A 148 -12.93 -11.49 11.07
CA LEU A 148 -11.73 -10.69 10.86
C LEU A 148 -11.45 -9.81 12.08
N ALA A 149 -12.46 -9.16 12.65
CA ALA A 149 -12.34 -8.36 13.86
C ALA A 149 -11.84 -9.19 15.06
N GLY A 150 -12.31 -10.44 15.21
CA GLY A 150 -11.83 -11.38 16.20
C GLY A 150 -10.34 -11.71 16.02
N GLN A 151 -9.91 -11.96 14.77
CA GLN A 151 -8.49 -12.16 14.46
C GLN A 151 -7.64 -10.93 14.80
N ILE A 152 -8.09 -9.72 14.41
CA ILE A 152 -7.37 -8.48 14.73
C ILE A 152 -7.21 -8.32 16.24
N LYS A 153 -8.29 -8.50 17.01
CA LYS A 153 -8.28 -8.37 18.47
C LYS A 153 -7.26 -9.30 19.12
N SER A 154 -7.08 -10.52 18.61
CA SER A 154 -6.11 -11.47 19.16
C SER A 154 -4.64 -11.02 19.01
N TYR A 155 -4.35 -10.14 18.04
CA TYR A 155 -3.01 -9.58 17.83
C TYR A 155 -2.77 -8.26 18.55
N VAL A 156 -3.83 -7.49 18.83
CA VAL A 156 -3.73 -6.12 19.37
C VAL A 156 -3.94 -6.08 20.89
N ALA A 157 -4.58 -7.11 21.45
CA ALA A 157 -4.90 -7.21 22.89
C ALA A 157 -3.75 -7.80 23.76
N GLY A 158 -2.58 -8.05 23.15
CA GLY A 158 -1.42 -8.64 23.83
C GLY A 158 -0.46 -7.62 24.44
#